data_8349865225f45de2032db33d3d71af82
#
_entry.id   8349865225f45de2032db33d3d71af82
#
_cell.length_a   1.000
_cell.length_b   1.000
_cell.length_c   1.000
_cell.angle_alpha   90.00
_cell.angle_beta   90.00
_cell.angle_gamma   90.00
#
_symmetry.space_group_name_H-M   'P 1'
#
loop_
_entity.id
_entity.type
_entity.pdbx_description
1 polymer ?
#
loop_
_entity_poly.entity_id
_entity_poly.type
_entity_poly.pdbx_seq_one_letter_code
_entity_poly.pdbx_strand_id
1 'polypeptide(L)'
;ELRLKMQSQSQPWNVSIPAQEAGCAAFGAEREPYLREARKLISREREYLREGLQRLGFYVFPSEANFLLFKRTDRGDGGELYESLLSRGILIRRCGDYQGLSGDHYRICVKKGEENRAFLENLGEIYKKR
;
A
#
# COMPACT_ATOMS: atom_id res chain seq x y z
N GLU A 1 -9.98 -12.95 -29.78
CA GLU A 1 -9.01 -12.44 -30.78
C GLU A 1 -7.74 -11.91 -30.10
N LEU A 2 -7.82 -10.96 -29.13
CA LEU A 2 -6.67 -10.38 -28.42
C LEU A 2 -5.81 -11.45 -27.71
N ARG A 3 -6.44 -12.41 -27.00
CA ARG A 3 -5.74 -13.53 -26.34
C ARG A 3 -4.84 -14.33 -27.29
N LEU A 4 -5.33 -14.63 -28.49
CA LEU A 4 -4.57 -15.39 -29.47
C LEU A 4 -3.37 -14.60 -30.03
N LYS A 5 -3.54 -13.28 -30.25
CA LYS A 5 -2.45 -12.40 -30.65
C LYS A 5 -1.39 -12.29 -29.57
N MET A 6 -1.78 -12.16 -28.29
CA MET A 6 -0.84 -12.17 -27.17
C MET A 6 -0.11 -13.49 -27.03
N GLN A 7 -0.83 -14.60 -27.21
CA GLN A 7 -0.27 -15.96 -27.13
C GLN A 7 0.79 -16.23 -28.19
N SER A 8 0.59 -15.70 -29.42
CA SER A 8 1.57 -15.86 -30.51
C SER A 8 2.85 -15.05 -30.32
N GLN A 9 2.86 -14.05 -29.44
CA GLN A 9 4.02 -13.23 -29.09
C GLN A 9 4.67 -13.63 -27.77
N SER A 10 4.06 -14.58 -27.03
CA SER A 10 4.58 -15.04 -25.75
C SER A 10 5.67 -16.07 -25.95
N GLN A 11 6.68 -16.05 -25.08
CA GLN A 11 7.65 -17.13 -25.05
C GLN A 11 7.00 -18.45 -24.58
N PRO A 12 7.35 -19.59 -25.17
CA PRO A 12 7.04 -20.88 -24.59
C PRO A 12 7.60 -20.93 -23.16
N TRP A 13 6.84 -21.50 -22.23
CA TRP A 13 7.30 -21.62 -20.83
C TRP A 13 7.54 -20.26 -20.13
N ASN A 14 6.61 -19.36 -20.26
CA ASN A 14 6.65 -18.02 -19.66
C ASN A 14 6.47 -18.00 -18.13
N VAL A 15 6.26 -19.15 -17.48
CA VAL A 15 6.22 -19.31 -16.03
C VAL A 15 7.40 -20.14 -15.60
N SER A 16 8.31 -19.55 -14.85
CA SER A 16 9.52 -20.24 -14.36
C SER A 16 9.17 -21.36 -13.35
N ILE A 17 10.03 -22.36 -13.23
CA ILE A 17 9.84 -23.45 -12.25
C ILE A 17 9.68 -22.92 -10.82
N PRO A 18 10.51 -21.98 -10.31
CA PRO A 18 10.29 -21.39 -9.00
C PRO A 18 8.92 -20.71 -8.84
N ALA A 19 8.40 -20.08 -9.90
CA ALA A 19 7.07 -19.48 -9.85
C ALA A 19 5.95 -20.52 -9.81
N GLN A 20 6.12 -21.67 -10.48
CA GLN A 20 5.18 -22.79 -10.42
C GLN A 20 5.17 -23.41 -9.02
N GLU A 21 6.33 -23.68 -8.44
CA GLU A 21 6.46 -24.21 -7.06
C GLU A 21 5.87 -23.25 -6.04
N ALA A 22 6.17 -21.96 -6.15
CA ALA A 22 5.57 -20.94 -5.30
C ALA A 22 4.04 -20.88 -5.44
N GLY A 23 3.52 -21.04 -6.67
CA GLY A 23 2.09 -21.13 -6.94
C GLY A 23 1.47 -22.36 -6.27
N CYS A 24 2.07 -23.52 -6.43
CA CYS A 24 1.61 -24.76 -5.78
C CYS A 24 1.60 -24.62 -4.25
N ALA A 25 2.65 -24.09 -3.66
CA ALA A 25 2.71 -23.84 -2.23
C ALA A 25 1.64 -22.83 -1.76
N ALA A 26 1.45 -21.74 -2.51
CA ALA A 26 0.46 -20.71 -2.20
C ALA A 26 -0.99 -21.22 -2.28
N PHE A 27 -1.26 -22.29 -3.01
CA PHE A 27 -2.57 -22.95 -3.11
C PHE A 27 -2.64 -24.31 -2.38
N GLY A 28 -1.61 -24.68 -1.65
CA GLY A 28 -1.52 -25.91 -0.88
C GLY A 28 -2.45 -25.93 0.36
N ALA A 29 -2.49 -27.08 1.05
CA ALA A 29 -3.35 -27.29 2.21
C ALA A 29 -3.04 -26.36 3.40
N GLU A 30 -1.76 -25.97 3.55
CA GLU A 30 -1.30 -25.06 4.61
C GLU A 30 -1.73 -23.59 4.41
N ARG A 31 -2.34 -23.28 3.27
CA ARG A 31 -2.73 -21.93 2.88
C ARG A 31 -3.74 -21.30 3.84
N GLU A 32 -4.78 -22.03 4.24
CA GLU A 32 -5.92 -21.45 4.96
C GLU A 32 -5.57 -20.92 6.36
N PRO A 33 -4.77 -21.61 7.19
CA PRO A 33 -4.29 -21.05 8.43
C PRO A 33 -3.50 -19.75 8.24
N TYR A 34 -2.55 -19.75 7.29
CA TYR A 34 -1.73 -18.59 6.97
C TYR A 34 -2.57 -17.40 6.49
N LEU A 35 -3.47 -17.61 5.53
CA LEU A 35 -4.33 -16.55 5.01
C LEU A 35 -5.25 -15.95 6.06
N ARG A 36 -5.75 -16.77 6.98
CA ARG A 36 -6.60 -16.33 8.08
C ARG A 36 -5.86 -15.40 9.01
N GLU A 37 -4.65 -15.75 9.41
CA GLU A 37 -3.82 -14.90 10.27
C GLU A 37 -3.35 -13.64 9.55
N ALA A 38 -2.96 -13.73 8.27
CA ALA A 38 -2.61 -12.58 7.44
C ALA A 38 -3.78 -11.60 7.30
N ARG A 39 -4.99 -12.10 7.03
CA ARG A 39 -6.20 -11.26 6.92
C ARG A 39 -6.53 -10.56 8.24
N LYS A 40 -6.44 -11.27 9.37
CA LYS A 40 -6.65 -10.67 10.70
C LYS A 40 -5.65 -9.55 10.97
N LEU A 41 -4.38 -9.81 10.71
CA LEU A 41 -3.32 -8.81 10.87
C LEU A 41 -3.59 -7.59 10.00
N ILE A 42 -3.82 -7.79 8.70
CA ILE A 42 -4.07 -6.70 7.74
C ILE A 42 -5.30 -5.90 8.15
N SER A 43 -6.40 -6.54 8.52
CA SER A 43 -7.63 -5.85 8.92
C SER A 43 -7.41 -4.97 10.15
N ARG A 44 -6.77 -5.49 11.19
CA ARG A 44 -6.45 -4.75 12.42
C ARG A 44 -5.52 -3.57 12.15
N GLU A 45 -4.44 -3.81 11.43
CA GLU A 45 -3.41 -2.81 11.16
C GLU A 45 -3.90 -1.74 10.17
N ARG A 46 -4.76 -2.12 9.22
CA ARG A 46 -5.41 -1.18 8.30
C ARG A 46 -6.32 -0.20 9.07
N GLU A 47 -7.09 -0.69 10.00
CA GLU A 47 -7.94 0.14 10.84
C GLU A 47 -7.12 1.09 11.72
N TYR A 48 -6.06 0.61 12.35
CA TYR A 48 -5.13 1.42 13.11
C TYR A 48 -4.53 2.57 12.28
N LEU A 49 -4.05 2.27 11.06
CA LEU A 49 -3.53 3.27 10.14
C LEU A 49 -4.61 4.26 9.69
N ARG A 50 -5.82 3.78 9.38
CA ARG A 50 -6.95 4.62 8.97
C ARG A 50 -7.27 5.66 10.04
N GLU A 51 -7.46 5.20 11.28
CA GLU A 51 -7.74 6.09 12.41
C GLU A 51 -6.59 7.08 12.69
N GLY A 52 -5.35 6.60 12.62
CA GLY A 52 -4.17 7.43 12.81
C GLY A 52 -4.07 8.55 11.78
N LEU A 53 -4.28 8.24 10.51
CA LEU A 53 -4.31 9.23 9.43
C LEU A 53 -5.45 10.22 9.58
N GLN A 54 -6.65 9.77 9.95
CA GLN A 54 -7.80 10.64 10.17
C GLN A 54 -7.57 11.62 11.35
N ARG A 55 -6.97 11.15 12.44
CA ARG A 55 -6.58 12.03 13.57
C ARG A 55 -5.56 13.09 13.16
N LEU A 56 -4.73 12.83 12.16
CA LEU A 56 -3.79 13.80 11.59
C LEU A 56 -4.40 14.69 10.50
N GLY A 57 -5.72 14.61 10.27
CA GLY A 57 -6.44 15.46 9.34
C GLY A 57 -6.42 15.00 7.89
N PHE A 58 -6.02 13.77 7.60
CA PHE A 58 -6.10 13.23 6.25
C PHE A 58 -7.48 12.64 5.96
N TYR A 59 -7.93 12.79 4.73
CA TYR A 59 -9.04 11.99 4.22
C TYR A 59 -8.53 10.63 3.77
N VAL A 60 -9.11 9.56 4.31
CA VAL A 60 -8.73 8.18 3.99
C VAL A 60 -9.87 7.52 3.24
N PHE A 61 -9.58 7.02 2.04
CA PHE A 61 -10.55 6.31 1.22
C PHE A 61 -10.84 4.92 1.81
N PRO A 62 -12.09 4.42 1.70
CA PRO A 62 -12.41 3.05 2.08
C PRO A 62 -11.54 2.03 1.36
N SER A 63 -11.08 1.00 2.08
CA SER A 63 -10.22 -0.04 1.51
C SER A 63 -10.45 -1.39 2.18
N GLU A 64 -10.49 -2.43 1.37
CA GLU A 64 -10.42 -3.83 1.79
C GLU A 64 -9.08 -4.49 1.43
N ALA A 65 -8.18 -3.73 0.82
CA ALA A 65 -6.86 -4.18 0.40
C ALA A 65 -5.82 -4.11 1.55
N ASN A 66 -4.62 -4.57 1.26
CA ASN A 66 -3.45 -4.43 2.13
C ASN A 66 -2.72 -3.07 1.96
N PHE A 67 -3.43 -2.07 1.48
CA PHE A 67 -2.96 -0.69 1.36
C PHE A 67 -4.10 0.30 1.58
N LEU A 68 -3.75 1.54 1.92
CA LEU A 68 -4.66 2.67 2.04
C LEU A 68 -4.30 3.74 1.02
N LEU A 69 -5.33 4.27 0.34
CA LEU A 69 -5.26 5.53 -0.37
C LEU A 69 -5.75 6.63 0.56
N PHE A 70 -5.00 7.71 0.65
CA PHE A 70 -5.36 8.87 1.47
C PHE A 70 -4.93 10.16 0.78
N LYS A 71 -5.56 11.25 1.15
CA LYS A 71 -5.21 12.58 0.63
C LYS A 71 -5.14 13.62 1.73
N ARG A 72 -4.35 14.65 1.47
CA ARG A 72 -4.33 15.85 2.29
C ARG A 72 -5.65 16.60 2.16
N THR A 73 -6.09 17.21 3.26
CA THR A 73 -7.27 18.09 3.28
C THR A 73 -6.89 19.57 3.36
N ASP A 74 -5.64 19.87 3.75
CA ASP A 74 -5.08 21.21 3.79
C ASP A 74 -4.45 21.60 2.43
N ARG A 75 -4.33 22.91 2.18
CA ARG A 75 -3.67 23.46 1.00
C ARG A 75 -2.16 23.50 1.19
N GLY A 76 -1.46 22.42 0.92
CA GLY A 76 -0.02 22.36 0.96
C GLY A 76 0.55 21.72 -0.32
N ASP A 77 1.85 21.89 -0.57
CA ASP A 77 2.51 21.17 -1.66
C ASP A 77 2.62 19.68 -1.31
N GLY A 78 1.95 18.85 -2.10
CA GLY A 78 2.00 17.39 -1.95
C GLY A 78 3.40 16.80 -2.08
N GLY A 79 4.33 17.49 -2.76
CA GLY A 79 5.73 17.08 -2.86
C GLY A 79 6.46 17.13 -1.54
N GLU A 80 6.22 18.14 -0.74
CA GLU A 80 6.89 18.38 0.54
C GLU A 80 6.68 17.24 1.57
N LEU A 81 5.47 16.66 1.63
CA LEU A 81 5.19 15.54 2.51
C LEU A 81 5.99 14.30 2.10
N TYR A 82 6.04 14.01 0.81
CA TYR A 82 6.80 12.89 0.27
C TYR A 82 8.29 13.00 0.60
N GLU A 83 8.89 14.15 0.31
CA GLU A 83 10.31 14.40 0.57
C GLU A 83 10.65 14.37 2.07
N SER A 84 9.77 14.91 2.91
CA SER A 84 9.94 14.90 4.37
C SER A 84 9.90 13.48 4.95
N LEU A 85 9.06 12.59 4.42
CA LEU A 85 9.03 11.19 4.82
C LEU A 85 10.22 10.42 4.25
N LEU A 86 10.59 10.68 3.00
CA LEU A 86 11.72 10.06 2.34
C LEU A 86 13.03 10.34 3.09
N SER A 87 13.25 11.58 3.52
CA SER A 87 14.42 11.97 4.32
C SER A 87 14.53 11.25 5.66
N ARG A 88 13.42 10.68 6.14
CA ARG A 88 13.33 9.85 7.36
C ARG A 88 13.36 8.33 7.05
N GLY A 89 13.67 7.96 5.81
CA GLY A 89 13.72 6.56 5.37
C GLY A 89 12.33 5.92 5.16
N ILE A 90 11.27 6.72 5.08
CA ILE A 90 9.90 6.24 4.89
C ILE A 90 9.45 6.54 3.47
N LEU A 91 9.27 5.49 2.67
CA LEU A 91 8.80 5.60 1.30
C LEU A 91 7.27 5.40 1.23
N ILE A 92 6.58 6.40 0.70
CA ILE A 92 5.16 6.32 0.33
C ILE A 92 5.00 6.47 -1.18
N ARG A 93 3.87 6.00 -1.74
CA ARG A 93 3.59 6.18 -3.17
C ARG A 93 2.80 7.48 -3.38
N ARG A 94 3.33 8.39 -4.20
CA ARG A 94 2.56 9.52 -4.75
C ARG A 94 1.67 8.98 -5.88
N CYS A 95 0.42 9.44 -5.93
CA CYS A 95 -0.58 8.93 -6.86
C CYS A 95 -1.06 9.98 -7.87
N GLY A 96 -0.37 11.10 -8.00
CA GLY A 96 -0.73 12.16 -8.95
C GLY A 96 -0.58 11.79 -10.43
N ASP A 97 0.08 10.68 -10.73
CA ASP A 97 0.21 10.10 -12.06
C ASP A 97 -0.98 9.20 -12.47
N TYR A 98 -1.91 8.93 -11.55
CA TYR A 98 -3.13 8.18 -11.87
C TYR A 98 -4.23 9.12 -12.36
N GLN A 99 -4.95 8.69 -13.40
CA GLN A 99 -6.09 9.45 -13.92
C GLN A 99 -7.14 9.67 -12.82
N GLY A 100 -7.53 10.91 -12.61
CA GLY A 100 -8.51 11.30 -11.60
C GLY A 100 -7.95 11.54 -10.20
N LEU A 101 -6.65 11.36 -9.97
CA LEU A 101 -5.97 11.71 -8.73
C LEU A 101 -5.06 12.92 -8.92
N SER A 102 -4.73 13.61 -7.83
CA SER A 102 -3.83 14.78 -7.79
C SER A 102 -2.55 14.48 -7.03
N GLY A 103 -1.61 15.40 -7.02
CA GLY A 103 -0.36 15.32 -6.25
C GLY A 103 -0.55 15.19 -4.74
N ASP A 104 -1.75 15.48 -4.23
CA ASP A 104 -2.12 15.36 -2.80
C ASP A 104 -2.60 13.96 -2.41
N HIS A 105 -2.67 13.02 -3.35
CA HIS A 105 -3.06 11.65 -3.10
C HIS A 105 -1.83 10.76 -2.91
N TYR A 106 -1.88 9.97 -1.84
CA TYR A 106 -0.81 9.07 -1.46
C TYR A 106 -1.35 7.68 -1.17
N ARG A 107 -0.50 6.69 -1.35
CA ARG A 107 -0.80 5.29 -1.01
C ARG A 107 0.31 4.73 -0.12
N ILE A 108 -0.10 4.03 0.94
CA ILE A 108 0.79 3.27 1.82
C ILE A 108 0.35 1.81 1.92
N CYS A 109 1.30 0.91 2.12
CA CYS A 109 1.02 -0.48 2.46
C CYS A 109 0.68 -0.59 3.95
N VAL A 110 -0.23 -1.50 4.25
CA VAL A 110 -0.46 -1.99 5.61
C VAL A 110 0.68 -2.96 5.95
N LYS A 111 1.45 -2.63 6.96
CA LYS A 111 2.61 -3.41 7.42
C LYS A 111 2.38 -3.97 8.84
N LYS A 112 3.44 -4.44 9.49
CA LYS A 112 3.38 -4.85 10.90
C LYS A 112 3.22 -3.63 11.82
N GLY A 113 2.69 -3.84 13.03
CA GLY A 113 2.36 -2.77 13.95
C GLY A 113 3.48 -1.79 14.28
N GLU A 114 4.72 -2.27 14.37
CA GLU A 114 5.89 -1.42 14.63
C GLU A 114 6.14 -0.43 13.49
N GLU A 115 6.12 -0.91 12.25
CA GLU A 115 6.34 -0.09 11.06
C GLU A 115 5.19 0.92 10.86
N ASN A 116 3.95 0.50 11.10
CA ASN A 116 2.77 1.37 11.01
C ASN A 116 2.80 2.48 12.07
N ARG A 117 3.24 2.15 13.28
CA ARG A 117 3.42 3.11 14.38
C ARG A 117 4.50 4.13 14.05
N ALA A 118 5.67 3.66 13.62
CA ALA A 118 6.78 4.54 13.21
C ALA A 118 6.36 5.49 12.08
N PHE A 119 5.58 5.01 11.12
CA PHE A 119 5.03 5.86 10.06
C PHE A 119 4.13 6.97 10.62
N LEU A 120 3.16 6.64 11.48
CA LEU A 120 2.24 7.63 12.06
C LEU A 120 2.93 8.63 12.98
N GLU A 121 3.93 8.21 13.76
CA GLU A 121 4.74 9.07 14.61
C GLU A 121 5.52 10.09 13.77
N ASN A 122 6.24 9.63 12.76
CA ASN A 122 6.99 10.52 11.86
C ASN A 122 6.06 11.49 11.11
N LEU A 123 4.91 11.01 10.66
CA LEU A 123 3.91 11.84 10.01
C LEU A 123 3.37 12.91 10.96
N GLY A 124 3.08 12.53 12.21
CA GLY A 124 2.63 13.46 13.27
C GLY A 124 3.66 14.53 13.61
N GLU A 125 4.96 14.18 13.63
CA GLU A 125 6.03 15.17 13.86
C GLU A 125 6.16 16.17 12.70
N ILE A 126 5.97 15.73 11.46
CA ILE A 126 6.00 16.62 10.28
C ILE A 126 4.85 17.65 10.40
N TYR A 127 3.68 17.21 10.86
CA TYR A 127 2.50 18.08 10.98
C TYR A 127 2.48 18.97 12.23
N LYS A 128 3.09 18.55 13.34
CA LYS A 128 3.21 19.37 14.56
C LYS A 128 4.19 20.54 14.42
N LYS A 129 5.11 20.48 13.47
CA LYS A 129 6.10 21.55 13.21
C LYS A 129 5.56 22.67 12.31
N ARG A 130 4.31 22.60 11.93
CA ARG A 130 3.56 23.61 11.15
C ARG A 130 2.51 24.29 12.01
#